data_9cddfbb2288a4e90ea218aea9916140b
#
_entry.id   9cddfbb2288a4e90ea218aea9916140b
#
_cell.length_a   1.000
_cell.length_b   1.000
_cell.length_c   1.000
_cell.angle_alpha   90.00
_cell.angle_beta   90.00
_cell.angle_gamma   90.00
#
_symmetry.space_group_name_H-M   'P 1'
#
loop_
_entity.id
_entity.type
_entity.pdbx_description
1 polymer ?
#
loop_
_entity_poly.entity_id
_entity_poly.type
_entity_poly.pdbx_seq_one_letter_code
_entity_poly.pdbx_strand_id
1 'polypeptide(L)'
;MGFSFDQALKELKAGAKVAREGWNGKGMYLFIVSGGAVEDAVDEFYGSGWGGKPTRVRDAIYMYTAQGDLVPWVAIQSDLLENDWTLAK
;
A
#
# COMPACT_ATOMS: atom_id res chain seq x y z
N MET A 1 -20.20 -8.05 3.28
CA MET A 1 -19.51 -8.76 4.34
C MET A 1 -18.01 -8.56 4.23
N GLY A 2 -17.38 -8.22 5.32
CA GLY A 2 -15.97 -7.92 5.32
C GLY A 2 -15.13 -8.95 6.07
N PHE A 3 -13.83 -8.80 5.98
CA PHE A 3 -12.88 -9.61 6.74
C PHE A 3 -11.99 -8.71 7.58
N SER A 4 -11.18 -9.34 8.45
CA SER A 4 -10.31 -8.62 9.36
C SER A 4 -9.13 -8.00 8.63
N PHE A 5 -8.43 -7.08 9.30
CA PHE A 5 -7.19 -6.54 8.76
C PHE A 5 -6.12 -7.61 8.57
N ASP A 6 -6.08 -8.64 9.43
CA ASP A 6 -5.17 -9.77 9.23
C ASP A 6 -5.34 -10.38 7.85
N GLN A 7 -6.59 -10.62 7.44
CA GLN A 7 -6.87 -11.17 6.12
C GLN A 7 -6.54 -10.15 5.03
N ALA A 8 -6.88 -8.86 5.26
CA ALA A 8 -6.55 -7.81 4.31
C ALA A 8 -5.05 -7.75 4.06
N LEU A 9 -4.24 -7.87 5.13
CA LEU A 9 -2.79 -7.85 4.99
C LEU A 9 -2.28 -9.05 4.18
N LYS A 10 -2.85 -10.22 4.37
CA LYS A 10 -2.51 -11.39 3.55
C LYS A 10 -2.83 -11.16 2.09
N GLU A 11 -3.97 -10.56 1.80
CA GLU A 11 -4.36 -10.23 0.43
C GLU A 11 -3.40 -9.20 -0.19
N LEU A 12 -3.04 -8.17 0.58
CA LEU A 12 -2.06 -7.18 0.13
C LEU A 12 -0.73 -7.83 -0.23
N LYS A 13 -0.24 -8.72 0.62
CA LYS A 13 1.04 -9.41 0.38
C LYS A 13 0.97 -10.34 -0.83
N ALA A 14 -0.22 -10.81 -1.17
CA ALA A 14 -0.44 -11.63 -2.36
C ALA A 14 -0.60 -10.77 -3.63
N GLY A 15 -0.55 -9.45 -3.53
CA GLY A 15 -0.63 -8.55 -4.67
C GLY A 15 -2.02 -7.98 -4.94
N ALA A 16 -2.98 -8.24 -4.05
CA ALA A 16 -4.35 -7.76 -4.23
C ALA A 16 -4.51 -6.33 -3.73
N LYS A 17 -5.58 -5.69 -4.16
CA LYS A 17 -6.02 -4.40 -3.64
C LYS A 17 -7.11 -4.63 -2.61
N VAL A 18 -7.08 -3.89 -1.52
CA VAL A 18 -8.09 -4.01 -0.46
C VAL A 18 -8.66 -2.64 -0.11
N ALA A 19 -9.86 -2.63 0.45
CA ALA A 19 -10.52 -1.41 0.88
C ALA A 19 -11.43 -1.73 2.06
N ARG A 20 -11.85 -0.69 2.78
CA ARG A 20 -12.85 -0.83 3.83
C ARG A 20 -14.22 -0.39 3.30
N GLU A 21 -15.24 -1.15 3.65
CA GLU A 21 -16.61 -0.78 3.29
C GLU A 21 -17.01 0.55 3.91
N GLY A 22 -16.47 0.87 5.10
CA GLY A 22 -16.78 2.09 5.81
C GLY A 22 -16.11 3.36 5.28
N TRP A 23 -15.24 3.26 4.28
CA TRP A 23 -14.61 4.45 3.73
C TRP A 23 -15.60 5.27 2.89
N ASN A 24 -15.55 6.59 3.09
CA ASN A 24 -16.49 7.50 2.45
C ASN A 24 -16.17 7.77 0.97
N GLY A 25 -14.92 7.61 0.57
CA GLY A 25 -14.51 7.85 -0.79
C GLY A 25 -14.66 6.60 -1.66
N LYS A 26 -15.38 6.72 -2.75
CA LYS A 26 -15.51 5.62 -3.70
C LYS A 26 -14.24 5.45 -4.51
N GLY A 27 -13.89 4.21 -4.78
CA GLY A 27 -12.71 3.89 -5.56
C GLY A 27 -11.41 3.94 -4.78
N MET A 28 -11.45 4.22 -3.49
CA MET A 28 -10.26 4.18 -2.64
C MET A 28 -9.82 2.74 -2.41
N TYR A 29 -8.52 2.50 -2.45
CA TYR A 29 -8.00 1.18 -2.13
C TYR A 29 -6.55 1.28 -1.68
N LEU A 30 -6.08 0.22 -1.01
CA LEU A 30 -4.69 0.05 -0.63
C LEU A 30 -4.03 -0.99 -1.53
N PHE A 31 -2.74 -0.83 -1.74
CA PHE A 31 -1.91 -1.85 -2.38
C PHE A 31 -0.46 -1.69 -1.91
N ILE A 32 0.34 -2.73 -2.10
CA ILE A 32 1.76 -2.66 -1.73
C ILE A 32 2.56 -2.20 -2.93
N VAL A 33 3.40 -1.18 -2.70
CA VAL A 33 4.41 -0.75 -3.65
C VAL A 33 5.70 -1.52 -3.34
N SER A 34 6.22 -2.22 -4.33
CA SER A 34 7.44 -3.00 -4.18
C SER A 34 8.65 -2.10 -3.96
N GLY A 35 9.44 -2.41 -2.94
CA GLY A 35 10.69 -1.69 -2.70
C GLY A 35 11.67 -1.82 -3.86
N GLY A 36 11.70 -2.98 -4.53
CA GLY A 36 12.55 -3.19 -5.69
C GLY A 36 12.25 -2.24 -6.84
N ALA A 37 10.96 -1.99 -7.09
CA ALA A 37 10.56 -1.04 -8.12
C ALA A 37 11.00 0.39 -7.78
N VAL A 38 10.92 0.76 -6.51
CA VAL A 38 11.37 2.08 -6.05
C VAL A 38 12.89 2.20 -6.17
N GLU A 39 13.63 1.16 -5.82
CA GLU A 39 15.09 1.14 -5.97
C GLU A 39 15.49 1.39 -7.43
N ASP A 40 14.85 0.70 -8.37
CA ASP A 40 15.14 0.88 -9.79
C ASP A 40 14.87 2.31 -10.25
N ALA A 41 13.76 2.90 -9.83
CA ALA A 41 13.40 4.27 -10.19
C ALA A 41 14.39 5.28 -9.61
N VAL A 42 14.80 5.08 -8.36
CA VAL A 42 15.74 6.00 -7.70
C VAL A 42 17.14 5.87 -8.31
N ASP A 43 17.57 4.66 -8.62
CA ASP A 43 18.86 4.44 -9.30
C ASP A 43 18.90 5.15 -10.65
N GLU A 44 17.79 5.17 -11.37
CA GLU A 44 17.69 5.88 -12.63
C GLU A 44 17.87 7.40 -12.46
N PHE A 45 17.31 7.97 -11.39
CA PHE A 45 17.38 9.41 -11.15
C PHE A 45 18.68 9.87 -10.49
N TYR A 46 19.21 9.08 -9.57
CA TYR A 46 20.31 9.52 -8.69
C TYR A 46 21.58 8.72 -8.90
N GLY A 47 21.59 7.78 -9.82
CA GLY A 47 22.71 6.90 -10.04
C GLY A 47 22.73 5.74 -9.04
N SER A 48 23.42 4.68 -9.41
CA SER A 48 23.44 3.48 -8.58
C SER A 48 24.25 3.67 -7.32
N GLY A 49 23.86 2.96 -6.28
CA GLY A 49 24.60 2.86 -5.04
C GLY A 49 24.38 3.97 -4.04
N TRP A 50 23.51 4.93 -4.29
CA TRP A 50 23.11 5.93 -3.30
C TRP A 50 24.31 6.52 -2.56
N GLY A 51 25.23 7.16 -3.29
CA GLY A 51 26.46 7.70 -2.70
C GLY A 51 27.52 6.64 -2.46
N GLY A 52 27.50 5.57 -3.23
CA GLY A 52 28.48 4.49 -3.18
C GLY A 52 28.17 3.36 -2.22
N LYS A 53 26.99 3.38 -1.60
CA LYS A 53 26.58 2.32 -0.67
C LYS A 53 25.35 1.59 -1.21
N PRO A 54 25.29 0.25 -1.09
CA PRO A 54 24.07 -0.48 -1.41
C PRO A 54 22.94 0.01 -0.53
N THR A 55 21.79 0.33 -1.13
CA THR A 55 20.61 0.77 -0.40
C THR A 55 19.44 -0.12 -0.77
N ARG A 56 18.75 -0.60 0.24
CA ARG A 56 17.60 -1.45 0.09
C ARG A 56 16.34 -0.68 0.45
N VAL A 57 15.39 -0.66 -0.45
CA VAL A 57 14.09 -0.03 -0.20
C VAL A 57 13.10 -1.12 0.20
N ARG A 58 12.38 -0.89 1.29
CA ARG A 58 11.38 -1.82 1.79
C ARG A 58 10.06 -1.61 1.08
N ASP A 59 9.27 -2.68 0.99
CA ASP A 59 7.90 -2.59 0.51
C ASP A 59 7.09 -1.67 1.43
N ALA A 60 6.11 -0.97 0.86
CA ALA A 60 5.26 -0.07 1.63
C ALA A 60 3.83 -0.11 1.12
N ILE A 61 2.89 0.15 2.02
CA ILE A 61 1.47 0.21 1.65
C ILE A 61 1.14 1.64 1.25
N TYR A 62 0.53 1.79 0.08
CA TYR A 62 0.05 3.07 -0.43
C TYR A 62 -1.46 3.03 -0.57
N MET A 63 -2.07 4.20 -0.49
CA MET A 63 -3.51 4.37 -0.75
C MET A 63 -3.70 5.11 -2.07
N TYR A 64 -4.58 4.58 -2.91
CA TYR A 64 -5.14 5.33 -4.02
C TYR A 64 -6.35 6.08 -3.49
N THR A 65 -6.30 7.41 -3.53
CA THR A 65 -7.33 8.25 -2.91
C THR A 65 -8.52 8.45 -3.85
N ALA A 66 -9.62 8.94 -3.27
CA ALA A 66 -10.81 9.27 -4.06
C ALA A 66 -10.54 10.34 -5.12
N GLN A 67 -9.51 11.19 -4.91
CA GLN A 67 -9.12 12.22 -5.87
C GLN A 67 -8.14 11.71 -6.93
N GLY A 68 -7.70 10.46 -6.84
CA GLY A 68 -6.79 9.88 -7.81
C GLY A 68 -5.31 10.06 -7.48
N ASP A 69 -5.00 10.40 -6.24
CA ASP A 69 -3.61 10.52 -5.79
C ASP A 69 -3.11 9.24 -5.13
N LEU A 70 -1.83 9.01 -5.19
CA LEU A 70 -1.17 7.95 -4.42
C LEU A 70 -0.47 8.57 -3.23
N VAL A 71 -0.77 8.09 -2.04
CA VAL A 71 -0.15 8.57 -0.81
C VAL A 71 0.27 7.39 0.05
N PRO A 72 1.37 7.53 0.82
CA PRO A 72 1.72 6.51 1.81
C PRO A 72 0.58 6.37 2.81
N TRP A 73 0.24 5.13 3.17
CA TRP A 73 -0.87 4.88 4.08
C TRP A 73 -0.39 4.66 5.49
N VAL A 74 -1.08 5.29 6.44
CA VAL A 74 -0.87 5.08 7.88
C VAL A 74 -2.19 4.62 8.47
N ALA A 75 -2.17 3.45 9.11
CA ALA A 75 -3.37 2.89 9.72
C ALA A 75 -3.73 3.64 10.99
N ILE A 76 -5.02 3.91 11.19
CA ILE A 76 -5.53 4.34 12.49
C ILE A 76 -6.13 3.12 13.19
N GLN A 77 -6.49 3.29 14.47
CA GLN A 77 -6.96 2.16 15.28
C GLN A 77 -8.16 1.46 14.65
N SER A 78 -9.13 2.22 14.16
CA SER A 78 -10.32 1.61 13.55
C SER A 78 -9.97 0.78 12.32
N ASP A 79 -8.96 1.19 11.54
CA ASP A 79 -8.54 0.42 10.37
C ASP A 79 -8.04 -0.97 10.78
N LEU A 80 -7.38 -1.06 11.92
CA LEU A 80 -6.79 -2.31 12.40
C LEU A 80 -7.80 -3.23 13.07
N LEU A 81 -8.84 -2.67 13.69
CA LEU A 81 -9.74 -3.40 14.57
C LEU A 81 -11.08 -3.73 13.94
N GLU A 82 -11.46 -3.07 12.85
CA GLU A 82 -12.72 -3.35 12.19
C GLU A 82 -12.65 -4.57 11.28
N ASN A 83 -13.82 -5.15 11.01
CA ASN A 83 -13.94 -6.34 10.18
C ASN A 83 -14.70 -6.06 8.89
N ASP A 84 -14.51 -4.87 8.33
CA ASP A 84 -15.19 -4.46 7.10
C ASP A 84 -14.24 -4.34 5.89
N TRP A 85 -13.10 -5.02 5.96
CA TRP A 85 -12.16 -5.05 4.85
C TRP A 85 -12.68 -5.94 3.73
N THR A 86 -12.48 -5.53 2.49
CA THR A 86 -12.90 -6.27 1.30
C THR A 86 -11.83 -6.19 0.23
N LEU A 87 -11.91 -7.07 -0.76
CA LEU A 87 -11.10 -6.93 -1.96
C LEU A 87 -11.66 -5.77 -2.79
N ALA A 88 -10.76 -4.89 -3.24
CA ALA A 88 -11.13 -3.82 -4.15
C ALA A 88 -11.09 -4.34 -5.59
N LYS A 89 -11.99 -3.82 -6.41
CA LYS A 89 -12.07 -4.21 -7.82
C LYS A 89 -11.14 -3.43 -8.72
#